data_25e137e41da4a1c15df8d06d5e5f0399
#
_entry.id   25e137e41da4a1c15df8d06d5e5f0399
#
_cell.length_a   1.000
_cell.length_b   1.000
_cell.length_c   1.000
_cell.angle_alpha   90.00
_cell.angle_beta   90.00
_cell.angle_gamma   90.00
#
_symmetry.space_group_name_H-M   'P 1'
#
loop_
_entity.id
_entity.type
_entity.pdbx_description
1 polymer ?
#
loop_
_entity_poly.entity_id
_entity_poly.type
_entity_poly.pdbx_seq_one_letter_code
_entity_poly.pdbx_strand_id
1 'polypeptide(L)'
;MSDTKAKRKFRSQEWFDNPNNPGMTALYIERYLNQEYTREELQGERPVIGVAQTGSDIAPCNKIHVFLMDRIKAGIRDGGGIPMEFPVHPIQETGKRPTTALDRNLQYLGLVEVLFGYPIDGVVLTIGC
;
A
#
# COMPACT_ATOMS: atom_id res chain seq x y z
N MET A 1 27.19 23.81 13.16
CA MET A 1 26.98 22.42 13.59
C MET A 1 25.84 21.85 12.83
N SER A 2 26.16 21.06 11.88
CA SER A 2 25.14 20.34 11.15
C SER A 2 24.68 19.19 12.03
N ASP A 3 23.51 19.32 12.60
CA ASP A 3 22.76 18.17 13.02
C ASP A 3 22.40 17.39 11.76
N THR A 4 23.35 16.60 11.30
CA THR A 4 23.05 15.53 10.40
C THR A 4 22.31 14.46 11.18
N LYS A 5 21.05 14.72 11.47
CA LYS A 5 20.15 13.60 11.72
C LYS A 5 20.23 12.74 10.48
N ALA A 6 20.78 11.55 10.62
CA ALA A 6 20.79 10.58 9.55
C ALA A 6 19.35 10.53 8.98
N LYS A 7 19.20 10.86 7.70
CA LYS A 7 17.91 10.78 7.03
C LYS A 7 17.38 9.37 7.22
N ARG A 8 16.18 9.27 7.76
CA ARG A 8 15.51 7.99 7.93
C ARG A 8 15.34 7.36 6.56
N LYS A 9 15.96 6.20 6.36
CA LYS A 9 15.79 5.45 5.12
C LYS A 9 14.47 4.72 5.16
N PHE A 10 13.63 4.98 4.16
CA PHE A 10 12.41 4.23 3.93
C PHE A 10 12.69 3.03 3.03
N ARG A 11 11.92 1.95 3.21
CA ARG A 11 12.00 0.77 2.33
C ARG A 11 11.69 1.15 0.88
N SER A 12 10.79 2.09 0.66
CA SER A 12 10.40 2.57 -0.67
C SER A 12 11.57 3.17 -1.46
N GLN A 13 12.63 3.61 -0.80
CA GLN A 13 13.84 4.09 -1.47
C GLN A 13 14.54 3.00 -2.27
N GLU A 14 14.31 1.74 -1.95
CA GLU A 14 14.82 0.61 -2.74
C GLU A 14 14.33 0.67 -4.19
N TRP A 15 13.11 1.15 -4.42
CA TRP A 15 12.55 1.34 -5.75
C TRP A 15 12.80 2.73 -6.31
N PHE A 16 12.61 3.75 -5.50
CA PHE A 16 12.47 5.11 -5.98
C PHE A 16 13.72 5.98 -5.82
N ASP A 17 14.67 5.54 -5.03
CA ASP A 17 15.89 6.31 -4.78
C ASP A 17 17.04 5.39 -4.35
N ASN A 18 17.33 4.38 -5.17
CA ASN A 18 18.37 3.41 -4.88
C ASN A 18 19.68 3.80 -5.59
N PRO A 19 20.68 4.31 -4.87
CA PRO A 19 21.95 4.74 -5.47
C PRO A 19 22.76 3.57 -6.05
N ASN A 20 22.50 2.35 -5.59
CA ASN A 20 23.20 1.15 -6.07
C ASN A 20 22.62 0.63 -7.38
N ASN A 21 21.46 1.10 -7.79
CA ASN A 21 20.81 0.65 -9.02
C ASN A 21 20.01 1.79 -9.68
N PRO A 22 20.70 2.79 -10.23
CA PRO A 22 20.02 3.95 -10.81
C PRO A 22 19.16 3.62 -12.05
N GLY A 23 19.54 2.59 -12.80
CA GLY A 23 18.75 2.18 -13.95
C GLY A 23 17.39 1.63 -13.58
N MET A 24 17.31 0.78 -12.57
CA MET A 24 16.04 0.26 -12.06
C MET A 24 15.24 1.34 -11.36
N THR A 25 15.89 2.24 -10.65
CA THR A 25 15.23 3.40 -10.02
C THR A 25 14.49 4.23 -11.05
N ALA A 26 15.14 4.57 -12.16
CA ALA A 26 14.52 5.33 -13.23
C ALA A 26 13.31 4.59 -13.82
N LEU A 27 13.44 3.29 -14.01
CA LEU A 27 12.36 2.45 -14.55
C LEU A 27 11.15 2.41 -13.60
N TYR A 28 11.38 2.22 -12.33
CA TYR A 28 10.29 2.22 -11.33
C TYR A 28 9.59 3.57 -11.25
N ILE A 29 10.32 4.66 -11.21
CA ILE A 29 9.72 5.99 -11.19
C ILE A 29 8.86 6.21 -12.41
N GLU A 30 9.36 5.92 -13.60
CA GLU A 30 8.65 6.15 -14.85
C GLU A 30 7.30 5.42 -14.91
N ARG A 31 7.24 4.22 -14.35
CA ARG A 31 6.00 3.44 -14.28
C ARG A 31 4.91 4.14 -13.47
N TYR A 32 5.30 4.92 -12.46
CA TYR A 32 4.35 5.59 -11.57
C TYR A 32 3.99 7.01 -12.04
N LEU A 33 4.81 7.64 -12.87
CA LEU A 33 4.51 8.98 -13.39
C LEU A 33 3.27 9.02 -14.29
N ASN A 34 2.86 7.89 -14.82
CA ASN A 34 1.62 7.75 -15.59
C ASN A 34 0.37 7.68 -14.72
N GLN A 35 0.55 7.64 -13.41
CA GLN A 35 -0.51 7.69 -12.41
C GLN A 35 -0.51 9.07 -11.74
N GLU A 36 -1.07 9.18 -10.57
CA GLU A 36 -1.17 10.46 -9.86
C GLU A 36 0.06 10.78 -8.99
N TYR A 37 1.21 10.19 -9.30
CA TYR A 37 2.44 10.37 -8.53
C TYR A 37 3.43 11.25 -9.26
N THR A 38 4.21 12.04 -8.50
CA THR A 38 5.28 12.87 -9.04
C THR A 38 6.64 12.33 -8.66
N ARG A 39 7.65 12.62 -9.49
CA ARG A 39 9.03 12.25 -9.19
C ARG A 39 9.49 12.86 -7.86
N GLU A 40 9.12 14.10 -7.62
CA GLU A 40 9.51 14.84 -6.42
C GLU A 40 9.00 14.18 -5.14
N GLU A 41 7.75 13.67 -5.15
CA GLU A 41 7.24 12.98 -3.96
C GLU A 41 7.84 11.58 -3.81
N LEU A 42 8.06 10.84 -4.90
CA LEU A 42 8.61 9.49 -4.84
C LEU A 42 10.07 9.47 -4.39
N GLN A 43 10.86 10.46 -4.79
CA GLN A 43 12.26 10.60 -4.41
C GLN A 43 12.48 11.50 -3.18
N GLY A 44 11.41 12.04 -2.63
CA GLY A 44 11.46 12.92 -1.46
C GLY A 44 11.53 12.16 -0.14
N GLU A 45 11.14 12.83 0.93
CA GLU A 45 11.21 12.31 2.30
C GLU A 45 9.88 11.73 2.79
N ARG A 46 8.94 11.48 1.89
CA ARG A 46 7.62 10.97 2.24
C ARG A 46 7.61 9.43 2.20
N PRO A 47 7.09 8.79 3.25
CA PRO A 47 6.93 7.33 3.23
C PRO A 47 5.80 6.90 2.29
N VAL A 48 5.96 5.74 1.68
CA VAL A 48 4.90 5.08 0.93
C VAL A 48 4.04 4.28 1.90
N ILE A 49 2.76 4.60 1.96
CA ILE A 49 1.80 3.94 2.83
C ILE A 49 0.86 3.11 1.95
N GLY A 50 0.96 1.79 2.09
CA GLY A 50 0.04 0.88 1.43
C GLY A 50 -1.35 1.00 2.05
N VAL A 51 -2.39 0.94 1.23
CA VAL A 51 -3.78 0.90 1.70
C VAL A 51 -4.38 -0.42 1.25
N ALA A 52 -4.47 -1.36 2.17
CA ALA A 52 -5.05 -2.67 1.91
C ALA A 52 -6.58 -2.58 1.98
N GLN A 53 -7.26 -3.04 0.96
CA GLN A 53 -8.68 -2.80 0.77
C GLN A 53 -9.39 -4.11 0.40
N THR A 54 -10.39 -4.52 1.19
CA THR A 54 -11.13 -5.77 1.03
C THR A 54 -12.51 -5.60 0.39
N GLY A 55 -12.88 -4.37 0.02
CA GLY A 55 -14.19 -4.09 -0.58
C GLY A 55 -14.32 -4.67 -1.98
N SER A 56 -15.48 -5.25 -2.26
CA SER A 56 -15.82 -5.75 -3.59
C SER A 56 -17.33 -5.95 -3.69
N ASP A 57 -17.82 -6.16 -4.91
CA ASP A 57 -19.23 -6.44 -5.13
C ASP A 57 -19.67 -7.78 -4.53
N ILE A 58 -18.75 -8.74 -4.46
CA ILE A 58 -19.04 -10.08 -3.91
C ILE A 58 -18.89 -10.14 -2.39
N ALA A 59 -18.42 -9.08 -1.76
CA ALA A 59 -18.29 -8.96 -0.31
C ALA A 59 -19.06 -7.73 0.18
N PRO A 60 -20.39 -7.76 0.21
CA PRO A 60 -21.21 -6.59 0.47
C PRO A 60 -20.96 -5.95 1.85
N CYS A 61 -20.55 -6.74 2.84
CA CYS A 61 -20.19 -6.20 4.16
C CYS A 61 -19.02 -5.22 4.10
N ASN A 62 -18.13 -5.40 3.15
CA ASN A 62 -16.92 -4.60 3.00
C ASN A 62 -17.00 -3.60 1.83
N LYS A 63 -18.14 -3.56 1.15
CA LYS A 63 -18.31 -2.69 -0.03
C LYS A 63 -18.02 -1.23 0.28
N ILE A 64 -18.35 -0.78 1.47
CA ILE A 64 -18.11 0.59 1.89
C ILE A 64 -16.62 0.99 1.84
N HIS A 65 -15.72 0.03 1.98
CA HIS A 65 -14.29 0.31 1.94
C HIS A 65 -13.87 0.90 0.58
N VAL A 66 -14.54 0.51 -0.50
CA VAL A 66 -14.28 1.09 -1.83
C VAL A 66 -14.57 2.59 -1.84
N PHE A 67 -15.65 3.00 -1.18
CA PHE A 67 -16.04 4.41 -1.13
C PHE A 67 -15.18 5.23 -0.17
N LEU A 68 -14.51 4.57 0.79
CA LEU A 68 -13.64 5.25 1.75
C LEU A 68 -12.25 5.54 1.21
N MET A 69 -11.85 4.91 0.10
CA MET A 69 -10.47 4.97 -0.40
C MET A 69 -10.01 6.39 -0.66
N ASP A 70 -10.79 7.22 -1.34
CA ASP A 70 -10.39 8.59 -1.64
C ASP A 70 -10.14 9.41 -0.36
N ARG A 71 -10.95 9.20 0.66
CA ARG A 71 -10.81 9.88 1.95
C ARG A 71 -9.57 9.41 2.69
N ILE A 72 -9.32 8.11 2.69
CA ILE A 72 -8.14 7.52 3.35
C ILE A 72 -6.87 7.99 2.66
N LYS A 73 -6.84 7.98 1.34
CA LYS A 73 -5.70 8.47 0.57
C LYS A 73 -5.45 9.95 0.82
N ALA A 74 -6.49 10.76 0.87
CA ALA A 74 -6.37 12.18 1.19
C ALA A 74 -5.81 12.40 2.60
N GLY A 75 -6.25 11.62 3.58
CA GLY A 75 -5.73 11.69 4.94
C GLY A 75 -4.25 11.31 5.02
N ILE A 76 -3.83 10.30 4.27
CA ILE A 76 -2.43 9.90 4.20
C ILE A 76 -1.58 11.02 3.60
N ARG A 77 -2.05 11.67 2.53
CA ARG A 77 -1.35 12.78 1.92
C ARG A 77 -1.25 13.98 2.87
N ASP A 78 -2.32 14.29 3.58
CA ASP A 78 -2.35 15.35 4.58
C ASP A 78 -1.35 15.07 5.71
N GLY A 79 -1.17 13.81 6.06
CA GLY A 79 -0.19 13.37 7.05
C GLY A 79 1.25 13.31 6.56
N GLY A 80 1.48 13.57 5.27
CA GLY A 80 2.81 13.58 4.67
C GLY A 80 3.27 12.26 4.07
N GLY A 81 2.35 11.31 3.83
CA GLY A 81 2.65 10.04 3.18
C GLY A 81 2.23 10.01 1.71
N ILE A 82 2.64 8.97 1.03
CA ILE A 82 2.23 8.67 -0.34
C ILE A 82 1.34 7.43 -0.31
N PRO A 83 0.02 7.54 -0.56
CA PRO A 83 -0.86 6.39 -0.50
C PRO A 83 -0.76 5.53 -1.75
N MET A 84 -0.69 4.23 -1.56
CA MET A 84 -0.79 3.26 -2.65
C MET A 84 -1.78 2.18 -2.28
N GLU A 85 -2.94 2.22 -2.89
CA GLU A 85 -4.01 1.25 -2.67
C GLU A 85 -3.70 -0.08 -3.36
N PHE A 86 -4.01 -1.18 -2.69
CA PHE A 86 -3.96 -2.51 -3.30
C PHE A 86 -5.12 -3.38 -2.79
N PRO A 87 -5.63 -4.28 -3.65
CA PRO A 87 -6.71 -5.17 -3.27
C PRO A 87 -6.22 -6.30 -2.35
N VAL A 88 -7.08 -6.70 -1.44
CA VAL A 88 -6.93 -7.93 -0.64
C VAL A 88 -8.03 -8.89 -1.09
N HIS A 89 -7.78 -10.19 -1.03
CA HIS A 89 -8.77 -11.19 -1.44
C HIS A 89 -10.10 -10.99 -0.73
N PRO A 90 -11.22 -10.89 -1.46
CA PRO A 90 -12.53 -10.59 -0.88
C PRO A 90 -13.21 -11.82 -0.30
N ILE A 91 -12.62 -12.39 0.75
CA ILE A 91 -13.13 -13.60 1.41
C ILE A 91 -13.81 -13.18 2.71
N GLN A 92 -15.13 -13.23 2.72
CA GLN A 92 -15.94 -12.85 3.87
C GLN A 92 -16.49 -14.09 4.60
N GLU A 93 -16.80 -13.94 5.88
CA GLU A 93 -17.29 -15.04 6.73
C GLU A 93 -18.56 -15.67 6.19
N THR A 94 -19.45 -14.87 5.65
CA THR A 94 -20.74 -15.35 5.11
C THR A 94 -20.65 -15.90 3.70
N GLY A 95 -19.47 -15.92 3.09
CA GLY A 95 -19.28 -16.34 1.70
C GLY A 95 -19.40 -17.85 1.48
N LYS A 96 -19.11 -18.64 2.51
CA LYS A 96 -19.16 -20.10 2.48
C LYS A 96 -19.79 -20.67 3.72
N ARG A 97 -20.46 -21.81 3.56
CA ARG A 97 -21.03 -22.57 4.66
C ARG A 97 -20.23 -23.86 4.90
N PRO A 98 -20.01 -24.27 6.12
CA PRO A 98 -20.42 -23.64 7.39
C PRO A 98 -19.57 -22.44 7.79
N THR A 99 -18.36 -22.28 7.23
CA THR A 99 -17.46 -21.19 7.60
C THR A 99 -16.42 -20.96 6.49
N THR A 100 -15.86 -19.75 6.42
CA THR A 100 -14.72 -19.41 5.57
C THR A 100 -13.40 -19.40 6.32
N ALA A 101 -13.35 -19.89 7.55
CA ALA A 101 -12.19 -19.79 8.41
C ALA A 101 -10.89 -20.30 7.77
N LEU A 102 -10.97 -21.41 7.02
CA LEU A 102 -9.79 -21.94 6.32
C LEU A 102 -9.48 -21.17 5.04
N ASP A 103 -10.50 -20.69 4.36
CA ASP A 103 -10.34 -19.94 3.11
C ASP A 103 -9.70 -18.57 3.36
N ARG A 104 -9.89 -17.98 4.54
CA ARG A 104 -9.26 -16.72 4.94
C ARG A 104 -7.75 -16.81 5.04
N ASN A 105 -7.18 -18.00 5.10
CA ASN A 105 -5.74 -18.16 5.05
C ASN A 105 -5.16 -17.63 3.74
N LEU A 106 -5.89 -17.73 2.62
CA LEU A 106 -5.46 -17.17 1.35
C LEU A 106 -5.40 -15.63 1.40
N GLN A 107 -6.36 -15.01 2.05
CA GLN A 107 -6.36 -13.56 2.26
C GLN A 107 -5.14 -13.15 3.09
N TYR A 108 -4.89 -13.84 4.18
CA TYR A 108 -3.76 -13.60 5.05
C TYR A 108 -2.43 -13.78 4.32
N LEU A 109 -2.26 -14.89 3.61
CA LEU A 109 -1.03 -15.18 2.87
C LEU A 109 -0.77 -14.14 1.78
N GLY A 110 -1.81 -13.75 1.04
CA GLY A 110 -1.69 -12.71 0.02
C GLY A 110 -1.26 -11.37 0.60
N LEU A 111 -1.83 -10.98 1.73
CA LEU A 111 -1.47 -9.74 2.41
C LEU A 111 -0.03 -9.78 2.90
N VAL A 112 0.39 -10.86 3.53
CA VAL A 112 1.77 -11.03 3.99
C VAL A 112 2.74 -10.95 2.83
N GLU A 113 2.43 -11.59 1.71
CA GLU A 113 3.28 -11.57 0.51
C GLU A 113 3.46 -10.15 -0.01
N VAL A 114 2.40 -9.35 -0.06
CA VAL A 114 2.48 -7.95 -0.47
C VAL A 114 3.36 -7.15 0.47
N LEU A 115 3.18 -7.33 1.79
CA LEU A 115 3.93 -6.58 2.78
C LEU A 115 5.43 -6.92 2.80
N PHE A 116 5.79 -8.15 2.45
CA PHE A 116 7.19 -8.55 2.35
C PHE A 116 7.79 -8.28 0.98
N GLY A 117 7.02 -8.50 -0.08
CA GLY A 117 7.51 -8.41 -1.46
C GLY A 117 7.65 -7.00 -1.99
N TYR A 118 6.82 -6.08 -1.53
CA TYR A 118 6.86 -4.69 -1.98
C TYR A 118 7.48 -3.79 -0.92
N PRO A 119 8.34 -2.86 -1.32
CA PRO A 119 9.04 -1.99 -0.37
C PRO A 119 8.16 -0.82 0.09
N ILE A 120 7.05 -1.12 0.76
CA ILE A 120 6.19 -0.12 1.38
C ILE A 120 6.64 0.14 2.81
N ASP A 121 6.41 1.36 3.29
CA ASP A 121 6.94 1.83 4.58
C ASP A 121 5.95 1.67 5.72
N GLY A 122 4.68 1.60 5.42
CA GLY A 122 3.61 1.39 6.37
C GLY A 122 2.35 0.94 5.66
N VAL A 123 1.33 0.56 6.41
CA VAL A 123 0.09 0.07 5.84
C VAL A 123 -1.12 0.54 6.66
N VAL A 124 -2.17 0.91 5.96
CA VAL A 124 -3.51 1.10 6.53
C VAL A 124 -4.37 -0.06 6.07
N LEU A 125 -4.97 -0.76 7.02
CA LEU A 125 -5.81 -1.92 6.75
C LEU A 125 -7.28 -1.51 6.82
N THR A 126 -7.98 -1.62 5.70
CA THR A 126 -9.44 -1.45 5.64
C THR A 126 -10.07 -2.81 5.45
N ILE A 127 -10.16 -3.53 6.54
CA ILE A 127 -10.56 -4.93 6.58
C ILE A 127 -11.81 -5.07 7.45
N GLY A 128 -12.77 -5.81 6.95
CA GLY A 128 -13.99 -6.13 7.66
C GLY A 128 -14.23 -7.62 7.76
N CYS A 129 -15.43 -8.02 8.03
CA CYS A 129 -15.76 -9.43 8.03
C CYS A 129 -15.81 -9.97 6.59
#